data_ca19e39399d1349762030b860cecbde5
#
_entry.id   ca19e39399d1349762030b860cecbde5
#
_cell.length_a   1.000
_cell.length_b   1.000
_cell.length_c   1.000
_cell.angle_alpha   90.00
_cell.angle_beta   90.00
_cell.angle_gamma   90.00
#
_symmetry.space_group_name_H-M   'P 1'
#
loop_
_entity.id
_entity.type
_entity.pdbx_description
1 polymer ?
#
loop_
_entity_poly.entity_id
_entity_poly.type
_entity_poly.pdbx_seq_one_letter_code
_entity_poly.pdbx_strand_id
1 'polypeptide(L)'
;YEIRLSLVGSEMCIRDRYHQNYLEKNPNGYCHIPRAEMELFSRLRIDPGDYQKPAAESIRDKLTAEQYRVTQESGTERAFTGEFWDKFEKGIYVDVVTGEPLFSSTDKYESGCGWPAFTKPIEEPAVVELEDLSHGMRRTEVRSRAGDSHLGHVFTGDPESPNGVRYCINSAALRFVPYEKMEAEGYGYLLYLFEK
;
A
#
# COMPACT_ATOMS: atom_id res chain seq x y z
N TYR A 1 3.28 -19.51 -5.36
CA TYR A 1 2.48 -19.51 -6.59
C TYR A 1 1.02 -19.84 -6.29
N GLU A 2 0.75 -20.80 -5.43
CA GLU A 2 -0.63 -21.21 -5.04
C GLU A 2 -1.33 -20.15 -4.18
N ILE A 3 -0.59 -19.43 -3.33
CA ILE A 3 -1.15 -18.36 -2.46
C ILE A 3 -1.65 -17.16 -3.28
N ARG A 4 -0.95 -16.77 -4.36
CA ARG A 4 -1.40 -15.68 -5.25
C ARG A 4 -2.67 -16.03 -6.03
N LEU A 5 -2.81 -17.27 -6.49
CA LEU A 5 -4.02 -17.73 -7.19
C LEU A 5 -5.22 -17.81 -6.26
N SER A 6 -5.01 -18.16 -4.99
CA SER A 6 -6.05 -18.17 -3.96
C SER A 6 -6.57 -16.76 -3.65
N LEU A 7 -5.68 -15.76 -3.51
CA LEU A 7 -6.05 -14.36 -3.26
C LEU A 7 -6.84 -13.76 -4.44
N VAL A 8 -6.39 -13.97 -5.68
CA VAL A 8 -7.10 -13.48 -6.88
C VAL A 8 -8.50 -14.10 -6.99
N GLY A 9 -8.64 -15.38 -6.67
CA GLY A 9 -9.95 -16.05 -6.63
C GLY A 9 -10.86 -15.52 -5.52
N SER A 10 -10.31 -15.23 -4.35
CA SER A 10 -11.02 -14.67 -3.20
C SER A 10 -11.50 -13.25 -3.49
N GLU A 11 -10.66 -12.40 -4.05
CA GLU A 11 -11.02 -11.03 -4.42
C GLU A 11 -12.12 -10.97 -5.48
N MET A 12 -12.07 -11.81 -6.52
CA MET A 12 -13.14 -11.91 -7.52
C MET A 12 -14.46 -12.35 -6.90
N CYS A 13 -14.42 -13.27 -5.93
CA CYS A 13 -15.62 -13.78 -5.26
C CYS A 13 -16.24 -12.71 -4.33
N ILE A 14 -15.44 -11.88 -3.70
CA ILE A 14 -15.88 -10.79 -2.80
C ILE A 14 -16.51 -9.64 -3.59
N ARG A 15 -16.04 -9.37 -4.80
CA ARG A 15 -16.56 -8.31 -5.68
C ARG A 15 -17.89 -8.63 -6.34
N ASP A 16 -18.17 -9.90 -6.52
CA ASP A 16 -19.46 -10.28 -7.09
C ASP A 16 -20.56 -9.90 -6.09
N ARG A 17 -21.40 -8.91 -6.47
CA ARG A 17 -22.61 -8.53 -5.71
C ARG A 17 -23.49 -9.72 -5.35
N TYR A 18 -23.46 -10.76 -6.15
CA TYR A 18 -24.17 -11.99 -5.88
C TYR A 18 -23.61 -12.69 -4.64
N HIS A 19 -22.28 -12.75 -4.49
CA HIS A 19 -21.62 -13.36 -3.33
C HIS A 19 -21.70 -12.51 -2.08
N GLN A 20 -21.62 -11.18 -2.18
CA GLN A 20 -21.79 -10.28 -1.04
C GLN A 20 -23.17 -10.45 -0.38
N ASN A 21 -24.23 -10.67 -1.17
CA ASN A 21 -25.57 -10.91 -0.66
C ASN A 21 -25.90 -12.41 -0.47
N TYR A 22 -25.01 -13.32 -0.90
CA TYR A 22 -25.29 -14.76 -0.84
C TYR A 22 -25.37 -15.27 0.59
N LEU A 23 -24.45 -14.90 1.46
CA LEU A 23 -24.45 -15.35 2.87
C LEU A 23 -25.51 -14.63 3.71
N GLU A 24 -25.91 -13.41 3.37
CA GLU A 24 -27.08 -12.76 4.00
C GLU A 24 -28.36 -13.52 3.69
N LYS A 25 -28.50 -14.01 2.45
CA LYS A 25 -29.68 -14.81 2.00
C LYS A 25 -29.59 -16.28 2.38
N ASN A 26 -28.36 -16.79 2.57
CA ASN A 26 -28.09 -18.19 2.89
C ASN A 26 -27.08 -18.27 4.06
N PRO A 27 -27.51 -18.06 5.31
CA PRO A 27 -26.62 -18.02 6.48
C PRO A 27 -25.81 -19.30 6.70
N ASN A 28 -26.26 -20.43 6.16
CA ASN A 28 -25.58 -21.73 6.21
C ASN A 28 -24.98 -22.13 4.86
N GLY A 29 -24.93 -21.22 3.90
CA GLY A 29 -24.32 -21.44 2.59
C GLY A 29 -22.81 -21.69 2.70
N TYR A 30 -22.29 -22.55 1.83
CA TYR A 30 -20.86 -22.81 1.76
C TYR A 30 -20.15 -21.65 1.04
N CYS A 31 -19.22 -21.00 1.72
CA CYS A 31 -18.25 -20.09 1.12
C CYS A 31 -16.85 -20.56 1.50
N HIS A 32 -15.95 -20.65 0.52
CA HIS A 32 -14.57 -21.07 0.75
C HIS A 32 -13.70 -19.98 1.39
N ILE A 33 -14.23 -18.74 1.50
CA ILE A 33 -13.56 -17.62 2.13
C ILE A 33 -13.84 -17.66 3.64
N PRO A 34 -12.82 -17.62 4.51
CA PRO A 34 -12.99 -17.54 5.95
C PRO A 34 -13.81 -16.29 6.35
N ARG A 35 -14.72 -16.43 7.31
CA ARG A 35 -15.54 -15.29 7.79
C ARG A 35 -14.72 -14.09 8.25
N ALA A 36 -13.58 -14.33 8.90
CA ALA A 36 -12.67 -13.26 9.34
C ALA A 36 -12.11 -12.46 8.17
N GLU A 37 -11.79 -13.11 7.06
CA GLU A 37 -11.31 -12.48 5.83
C GLU A 37 -12.43 -11.67 5.17
N MET A 38 -13.64 -12.23 5.09
CA MET A 38 -14.81 -11.49 4.58
C MET A 38 -15.14 -10.24 5.41
N GLU A 39 -15.02 -10.33 6.75
CA GLU A 39 -15.25 -9.21 7.64
C GLU A 39 -14.17 -8.14 7.49
N LEU A 40 -12.91 -8.53 7.26
CA LEU A 40 -11.82 -7.60 6.94
C LEU A 40 -12.13 -6.85 5.65
N PHE A 41 -12.42 -7.56 4.55
CA PHE A 41 -12.71 -6.94 3.25
C PHE A 41 -13.97 -6.06 3.26
N SER A 42 -14.99 -6.40 4.05
CA SER A 42 -16.20 -5.56 4.18
C SER A 42 -15.95 -4.22 4.83
N ARG A 43 -14.82 -4.06 5.54
CA ARG A 43 -14.38 -2.82 6.19
C ARG A 43 -13.44 -2.00 5.33
N LEU A 44 -12.89 -2.59 4.25
CA LEU A 44 -11.98 -1.87 3.36
C LEU A 44 -12.75 -0.82 2.56
N ARG A 45 -12.17 0.38 2.51
CA ARG A 45 -12.68 1.50 1.72
C ARG A 45 -11.95 1.65 0.39
N ILE A 46 -10.75 1.07 0.30
CA ILE A 46 -9.94 1.06 -0.92
C ILE A 46 -10.28 -0.21 -1.69
N ASP A 47 -11.03 -0.09 -2.79
CA ASP A 47 -11.30 -1.23 -3.67
C ASP A 47 -10.06 -1.54 -4.52
N PRO A 48 -9.43 -2.73 -4.33
CA PRO A 48 -8.26 -3.12 -5.12
C PRO A 48 -8.50 -3.12 -6.63
N GLY A 49 -9.74 -3.25 -7.07
CA GLY A 49 -10.12 -3.29 -8.46
C GLY A 49 -9.99 -1.99 -9.22
N ASP A 50 -10.02 -0.91 -8.48
CA ASP A 50 -9.83 0.42 -9.05
C ASP A 50 -8.37 0.70 -9.40
N TYR A 51 -7.43 -0.13 -8.88
CA TYR A 51 -5.99 0.08 -8.97
C TYR A 51 -5.29 -1.12 -9.62
N GLN A 52 -5.38 -1.23 -10.94
CA GLN A 52 -4.75 -2.33 -11.67
C GLN A 52 -3.32 -1.99 -12.12
N LYS A 53 -2.41 -2.97 -12.04
CA LYS A 53 -1.05 -2.82 -12.57
C LYS A 53 -1.09 -2.60 -14.09
N PRO A 54 -0.54 -1.49 -14.60
CA PRO A 54 -0.44 -1.25 -16.04
C PRO A 54 0.49 -2.28 -16.73
N ALA A 55 0.41 -2.38 -18.06
CA ALA A 55 1.35 -3.16 -18.84
C ALA A 55 2.80 -2.66 -18.63
N ALA A 56 3.78 -3.58 -18.67
CA ALA A 56 5.19 -3.28 -18.39
C ALA A 56 5.76 -2.15 -19.25
N GLU A 57 5.37 -2.08 -20.53
CA GLU A 57 5.76 -1.02 -21.46
C GLU A 57 5.25 0.35 -20.98
N SER A 58 3.97 0.40 -20.58
CA SER A 58 3.35 1.64 -20.06
C SER A 58 4.00 2.10 -18.73
N ILE A 59 4.42 1.17 -17.88
CA ILE A 59 5.14 1.50 -16.65
C ILE A 59 6.48 2.15 -16.99
N ARG A 60 7.23 1.56 -17.93
CA ARG A 60 8.54 2.09 -18.36
C ARG A 60 8.44 3.49 -18.97
N ASP A 61 7.40 3.76 -19.75
CA ASP A 61 7.20 5.04 -20.43
C ASP A 61 6.77 6.16 -19.47
N LYS A 62 6.06 5.81 -18.39
CA LYS A 62 5.50 6.78 -17.43
C LYS A 62 6.44 7.13 -16.28
N LEU A 63 7.29 6.20 -15.88
CA LEU A 63 8.16 6.37 -14.73
C LEU A 63 9.50 7.01 -15.13
N THR A 64 10.04 7.82 -14.22
CA THR A 64 11.45 8.22 -14.32
C THR A 64 12.36 7.00 -14.13
N ALA A 65 13.62 7.10 -14.58
CA ALA A 65 14.60 6.02 -14.41
C ALA A 65 14.74 5.59 -12.93
N GLU A 66 14.73 6.55 -12.00
CA GLU A 66 14.83 6.27 -10.57
C GLU A 66 13.57 5.59 -10.03
N GLN A 67 12.38 6.07 -10.40
CA GLN A 67 11.12 5.42 -10.01
C GLN A 67 11.04 3.99 -10.53
N TYR A 68 11.45 3.76 -11.78
CA TYR A 68 11.49 2.42 -12.38
C TYR A 68 12.46 1.50 -11.63
N ARG A 69 13.69 1.98 -11.40
CA ARG A 69 14.72 1.23 -10.66
C ARG A 69 14.26 0.84 -9.27
N VAL A 70 13.62 1.77 -8.56
CA VAL A 70 13.12 1.51 -7.20
C VAL A 70 11.95 0.53 -7.24
N THR A 71 10.90 0.81 -8.03
CA THR A 71 9.65 0.06 -7.95
C THR A 71 9.71 -1.30 -8.67
N GLN A 72 10.44 -1.42 -9.78
CA GLN A 72 10.45 -2.62 -10.63
C GLN A 72 11.72 -3.47 -10.46
N GLU A 73 12.84 -2.87 -10.05
CA GLU A 73 14.13 -3.56 -9.89
C GLU A 73 14.54 -3.67 -8.41
N SER A 74 13.62 -3.40 -7.47
CA SER A 74 13.84 -3.43 -6.01
C SER A 74 15.05 -2.60 -5.57
N GLY A 75 15.25 -1.44 -6.22
CA GLY A 75 16.29 -0.50 -5.86
C GLY A 75 15.97 0.30 -4.60
N THR A 76 16.98 0.92 -4.02
CA THR A 76 16.82 1.86 -2.89
C THR A 76 17.37 3.22 -3.32
N GLU A 77 16.59 4.29 -3.12
CA GLU A 77 17.07 5.66 -3.32
C GLU A 77 18.09 6.04 -2.24
N ARG A 78 18.91 7.05 -2.50
CA ARG A 78 19.89 7.54 -1.52
C ARG A 78 19.14 8.24 -0.37
N ALA A 79 19.57 7.98 0.88
CA ALA A 79 19.03 8.63 2.05
C ALA A 79 19.14 10.16 1.97
N PHE A 80 18.15 10.88 2.45
CA PHE A 80 18.04 12.35 2.48
C PHE A 80 18.01 13.02 1.10
N THR A 81 17.75 12.30 0.01
CA THR A 81 17.68 12.86 -1.34
C THR A 81 16.29 12.73 -1.98
N GLY A 82 15.42 11.88 -1.44
CA GLY A 82 14.05 11.72 -1.92
C GLY A 82 13.18 12.95 -1.63
N GLU A 83 12.09 13.12 -2.36
CA GLU A 83 11.21 14.29 -2.23
C GLU A 83 10.45 14.35 -0.89
N PHE A 84 10.18 13.19 -0.26
CA PHE A 84 9.19 13.10 0.81
C PHE A 84 9.78 12.76 2.18
N TRP A 85 11.09 12.64 2.36
CA TRP A 85 11.67 12.28 3.66
C TRP A 85 11.36 13.32 4.75
N ASP A 86 11.33 14.61 4.43
CA ASP A 86 11.06 15.75 5.32
C ASP A 86 9.72 16.46 5.02
N LYS A 87 8.87 15.89 4.15
CA LYS A 87 7.58 16.47 3.79
C LYS A 87 6.48 16.01 4.75
N PHE A 88 5.89 16.94 5.50
CA PHE A 88 4.83 16.70 6.49
C PHE A 88 3.51 17.43 6.16
N GLU A 89 3.31 17.80 4.92
CA GLU A 89 2.06 18.39 4.46
C GLU A 89 0.90 17.39 4.60
N LYS A 90 -0.31 17.93 4.86
CA LYS A 90 -1.53 17.13 4.99
C LYS A 90 -1.92 16.50 3.64
N GLY A 91 -2.06 15.20 3.59
CA GLY A 91 -2.40 14.47 2.37
C GLY A 91 -2.11 12.97 2.47
N ILE A 92 -2.21 12.28 1.34
CA ILE A 92 -1.94 10.85 1.23
C ILE A 92 -0.78 10.58 0.29
N TYR A 93 -0.14 9.43 0.47
CA TYR A 93 0.91 8.90 -0.38
C TYR A 93 0.35 7.67 -1.11
N VAL A 94 0.41 7.71 -2.43
CA VAL A 94 -0.12 6.67 -3.31
C VAL A 94 1.01 5.98 -4.07
N ASP A 95 0.81 4.73 -4.50
CA ASP A 95 1.74 4.03 -5.38
C ASP A 95 1.94 4.82 -6.68
N VAL A 96 3.18 5.13 -7.02
CA VAL A 96 3.50 5.88 -8.24
C VAL A 96 3.08 5.14 -9.53
N VAL A 97 2.97 3.82 -9.48
CA VAL A 97 2.63 2.96 -10.62
C VAL A 97 1.12 2.89 -10.85
N THR A 98 0.34 2.64 -9.80
CA THR A 98 -1.09 2.37 -9.89
C THR A 98 -1.98 3.50 -9.38
N GLY A 99 -1.45 4.37 -8.54
CA GLY A 99 -2.22 5.37 -7.80
C GLY A 99 -2.95 4.81 -6.58
N GLU A 100 -2.74 3.54 -6.20
CA GLU A 100 -3.37 2.97 -5.00
C GLU A 100 -2.92 3.71 -3.74
N PRO A 101 -3.86 4.16 -2.87
CA PRO A 101 -3.51 4.80 -1.60
C PRO A 101 -2.79 3.83 -0.66
N LEU A 102 -1.62 4.23 -0.17
CA LEU A 102 -0.77 3.40 0.67
C LEU A 102 -0.62 3.95 2.08
N PHE A 103 -0.26 5.23 2.21
CA PHE A 103 0.03 5.85 3.51
C PHE A 103 -0.62 7.21 3.66
N SER A 104 -0.91 7.60 4.91
CA SER A 104 -1.42 8.91 5.26
C SER A 104 -0.34 9.76 5.93
N SER A 105 -0.37 11.07 5.72
CA SER A 105 0.49 12.01 6.45
C SER A 105 0.19 12.04 7.96
N THR A 106 -0.99 11.57 8.38
CA THR A 106 -1.34 11.44 9.81
C THR A 106 -0.55 10.34 10.53
N ASP A 107 -0.06 9.36 9.76
CA ASP A 107 0.73 8.24 10.26
C ASP A 107 2.23 8.39 9.95
N LYS A 108 2.63 9.51 9.33
CA LYS A 108 4.03 9.85 9.04
C LYS A 108 4.69 10.49 10.26
N TYR A 109 5.95 10.12 10.52
CA TYR A 109 6.75 10.71 11.61
C TYR A 109 8.20 10.91 11.18
N GLU A 110 8.92 11.74 11.94
CA GLU A 110 10.34 12.00 11.73
C GLU A 110 11.18 10.92 12.44
N SER A 111 11.77 10.04 11.65
CA SER A 111 12.59 8.92 12.16
C SER A 111 14.09 9.15 12.02
N GLY A 112 14.51 10.26 11.41
CA GLY A 112 15.93 10.53 11.15
C GLY A 112 16.63 9.58 10.18
N CYS A 113 15.91 8.61 9.58
CA CYS A 113 16.50 7.59 8.70
C CYS A 113 16.83 8.09 7.29
N GLY A 114 16.29 9.24 6.88
CA GLY A 114 16.51 9.84 5.55
C GLY A 114 15.55 9.35 4.46
N TRP A 115 14.53 8.60 4.82
CA TRP A 115 13.41 8.19 3.98
C TRP A 115 12.08 8.49 4.66
N PRO A 116 10.97 8.63 3.91
CA PRO A 116 9.63 8.69 4.49
C PRO A 116 9.38 7.52 5.46
N ALA A 117 8.99 7.83 6.67
CA ALA A 117 8.70 6.84 7.71
C ALA A 117 7.25 6.94 8.17
N PHE A 118 6.55 5.79 8.19
CA PHE A 118 5.15 5.70 8.58
C PHE A 118 4.97 4.64 9.66
N THR A 119 3.99 4.84 10.54
CA THR A 119 3.66 3.89 11.61
C THR A 119 2.81 2.72 11.13
N LYS A 120 2.04 2.93 10.06
CA LYS A 120 1.16 1.92 9.44
C LYS A 120 0.73 2.36 8.03
N PRO A 121 0.26 1.45 7.16
CA PRO A 121 -0.47 1.79 5.94
C PRO A 121 -1.88 2.30 6.26
N ILE A 122 -2.55 2.93 5.27
CA ILE A 122 -3.98 3.36 5.39
C ILE A 122 -4.86 2.14 5.68
N GLU A 123 -4.62 1.05 4.96
CA GLU A 123 -5.24 -0.26 5.18
C GLU A 123 -4.16 -1.34 5.11
N GLU A 124 -4.15 -2.28 6.07
CA GLU A 124 -3.15 -3.35 6.12
C GLU A 124 -3.02 -4.11 4.79
N PRO A 125 -4.11 -4.49 4.09
CA PRO A 125 -4.00 -5.19 2.83
C PRO A 125 -3.52 -4.35 1.63
N ALA A 126 -3.33 -3.04 1.77
CA ALA A 126 -2.78 -2.21 0.69
C ALA A 126 -1.29 -2.50 0.43
N VAL A 127 -0.62 -3.15 1.37
CA VAL A 127 0.78 -3.56 1.25
C VAL A 127 0.93 -5.06 1.49
N VAL A 128 1.97 -5.64 0.90
CA VAL A 128 2.36 -7.05 1.06
C VAL A 128 3.76 -7.08 1.67
N GLU A 129 3.92 -7.86 2.74
CA GLU A 129 5.19 -8.04 3.42
C GLU A 129 5.83 -9.37 3.01
N LEU A 130 7.08 -9.33 2.57
CA LEU A 130 7.84 -10.47 2.10
C LEU A 130 9.19 -10.56 2.80
N GLU A 131 9.69 -11.78 3.03
CA GLU A 131 11.04 -11.97 3.56
C GLU A 131 12.08 -11.57 2.50
N ASP A 132 13.00 -10.68 2.88
CA ASP A 132 14.15 -10.25 2.07
C ASP A 132 15.46 -10.71 2.71
N LEU A 133 16.14 -11.64 2.03
CA LEU A 133 17.45 -12.19 2.43
C LEU A 133 18.60 -11.59 1.63
N SER A 134 18.37 -10.55 0.84
CA SER A 134 19.40 -9.91 0.03
C SER A 134 20.48 -9.22 0.90
N HIS A 135 21.64 -9.00 0.29
CA HIS A 135 22.78 -8.33 0.93
C HIS A 135 23.27 -8.97 2.25
N GLY A 136 22.98 -10.26 2.47
CA GLY A 136 23.32 -10.97 3.70
C GLY A 136 22.57 -10.50 4.96
N MET A 137 21.49 -9.75 4.77
CA MET A 137 20.60 -9.29 5.84
C MET A 137 19.29 -10.06 5.82
N ARG A 138 18.61 -10.11 6.96
CA ARG A 138 17.23 -10.61 7.06
C ARG A 138 16.32 -9.43 7.38
N ARG A 139 15.50 -9.04 6.41
CA ARG A 139 14.58 -7.91 6.49
C ARG A 139 13.19 -8.31 6.01
N THR A 140 12.21 -7.45 6.24
CA THR A 140 10.87 -7.60 5.67
C THR A 140 10.67 -6.52 4.60
N GLU A 141 10.64 -6.95 3.33
CA GLU A 141 10.33 -6.09 2.19
C GLU A 141 8.85 -5.73 2.21
N VAL A 142 8.54 -4.48 1.86
CA VAL A 142 7.18 -3.98 1.67
C VAL A 142 6.95 -3.70 0.19
N ARG A 143 5.89 -4.28 -0.37
CA ARG A 143 5.45 -4.08 -1.76
C ARG A 143 4.01 -3.58 -1.79
N SER A 144 3.64 -2.80 -2.82
CA SER A 144 2.23 -2.44 -3.03
C SER A 144 1.42 -3.66 -3.51
N ARG A 145 0.19 -3.79 -3.04
CA ARG A 145 -0.71 -4.89 -3.41
C ARG A 145 -1.05 -4.88 -4.89
N ALA A 146 -1.52 -3.75 -5.41
CA ALA A 146 -2.00 -3.65 -6.79
C ALA A 146 -0.85 -3.56 -7.81
N GLY A 147 0.19 -2.79 -7.51
CA GLY A 147 1.32 -2.54 -8.42
C GLY A 147 2.41 -3.59 -8.39
N ASP A 148 2.48 -4.38 -7.30
CA ASP A 148 3.65 -5.21 -7.00
C ASP A 148 4.95 -4.39 -7.06
N SER A 149 4.85 -3.12 -6.67
CA SER A 149 5.97 -2.19 -6.63
C SER A 149 6.77 -2.39 -5.36
N HIS A 150 8.10 -2.51 -5.47
CA HIS A 150 8.94 -2.40 -4.28
C HIS A 150 8.79 -1.01 -3.67
N LEU A 151 8.40 -0.95 -2.41
CA LEU A 151 8.23 0.30 -1.67
C LEU A 151 9.40 0.59 -0.74
N GLY A 152 9.89 -0.42 -0.05
CA GLY A 152 10.93 -0.33 0.97
C GLY A 152 10.88 -1.50 1.93
N HIS A 153 11.07 -1.24 3.23
CA HIS A 153 11.11 -2.28 4.27
C HIS A 153 10.36 -1.82 5.51
N VAL A 154 9.85 -2.79 6.26
CA VAL A 154 9.26 -2.57 7.58
C VAL A 154 10.18 -3.10 8.67
N PHE A 155 10.29 -2.34 9.75
CA PHE A 155 11.12 -2.63 10.93
C PHE A 155 10.25 -2.61 12.17
N THR A 156 10.53 -3.51 13.12
CA THR A 156 9.89 -3.56 14.42
C THR A 156 10.88 -3.18 15.53
N GLY A 157 10.37 -2.66 16.66
CA GLY A 157 11.20 -2.25 17.77
C GLY A 157 11.85 -0.88 17.60
N ASP A 158 11.32 -0.02 16.71
CA ASP A 158 11.78 1.35 16.56
C ASP A 158 11.32 2.21 17.76
N PRO A 159 12.26 2.73 18.59
CA PRO A 159 11.90 3.50 19.78
C PRO A 159 11.32 4.89 19.44
N GLU A 160 11.55 5.41 18.25
CA GLU A 160 11.04 6.70 17.79
C GLU A 160 9.62 6.59 17.22
N SER A 161 9.21 5.37 16.85
CA SER A 161 7.86 5.13 16.35
C SER A 161 6.84 5.06 17.48
N PRO A 162 5.69 5.74 17.39
CA PRO A 162 4.62 5.69 18.39
C PRO A 162 4.10 4.27 18.72
N ASN A 163 4.19 3.35 17.77
CA ASN A 163 3.72 1.95 17.92
C ASN A 163 4.86 0.93 17.81
N GLY A 164 6.12 1.37 17.77
CA GLY A 164 7.29 0.50 17.62
C GLY A 164 7.48 -0.08 16.22
N VAL A 165 6.66 0.32 15.22
CA VAL A 165 6.76 -0.14 13.83
C VAL A 165 7.15 1.00 12.92
N ARG A 166 8.08 0.76 12.01
CA ARG A 166 8.53 1.72 11.00
C ARG A 166 8.44 1.13 9.60
N TYR A 167 7.53 1.63 8.81
CA TYR A 167 7.54 1.47 7.35
C TYR A 167 8.48 2.52 6.77
N CYS A 168 9.68 2.10 6.36
CA CYS A 168 10.71 2.94 5.75
C CYS A 168 10.60 2.83 4.23
N ILE A 169 10.04 3.85 3.59
CA ILE A 169 9.55 3.78 2.22
C ILE A 169 10.36 4.73 1.33
N ASN A 170 10.70 4.29 0.11
CA ASN A 170 11.35 5.13 -0.88
C ASN A 170 10.40 6.23 -1.39
N SER A 171 10.84 7.48 -1.41
CA SER A 171 10.07 8.57 -2.02
C SER A 171 9.76 8.30 -3.49
N ALA A 172 10.73 7.71 -4.22
CA ALA A 172 10.57 7.38 -5.63
C ALA A 172 9.47 6.35 -5.91
N ALA A 173 9.05 5.55 -4.92
CA ALA A 173 7.93 4.62 -5.05
C ALA A 173 6.57 5.28 -4.83
N LEU A 174 6.55 6.53 -4.38
CA LEU A 174 5.35 7.24 -3.95
C LEU A 174 5.05 8.45 -4.85
N ARG A 175 3.77 8.82 -4.89
CA ARG A 175 3.28 10.12 -5.33
C ARG A 175 2.47 10.73 -4.18
N PHE A 176 2.71 11.99 -3.87
CA PHE A 176 1.96 12.71 -2.85
C PHE A 176 0.72 13.37 -3.45
N VAL A 177 -0.42 13.21 -2.79
CA VAL A 177 -1.69 13.88 -3.11
C VAL A 177 -2.04 14.80 -1.93
N PRO A 178 -1.92 16.14 -2.10
CA PRO A 178 -2.30 17.09 -1.07
C PRO A 178 -3.78 16.97 -0.70
N TYR A 179 -4.09 17.22 0.57
CA TYR A 179 -5.47 17.14 1.10
C TYR A 179 -6.47 17.90 0.23
N GLU A 180 -6.13 19.13 -0.20
CA GLU A 180 -6.99 19.99 -1.00
C GLU A 180 -7.28 19.44 -2.40
N LYS A 181 -6.45 18.51 -2.87
CA LYS A 181 -6.61 17.88 -4.19
C LYS A 181 -7.24 16.49 -4.13
N MET A 182 -7.39 15.91 -2.95
CA MET A 182 -7.87 14.53 -2.80
C MET A 182 -9.23 14.31 -3.45
N GLU A 183 -10.17 15.23 -3.28
CA GLU A 183 -11.51 15.10 -3.88
C GLU A 183 -11.44 15.18 -5.41
N ALA A 184 -10.70 16.16 -5.95
CA ALA A 184 -10.54 16.35 -7.39
C ALA A 184 -9.79 15.19 -8.09
N GLU A 185 -8.89 14.52 -7.36
CA GLU A 185 -8.13 13.37 -7.87
C GLU A 185 -8.80 12.01 -7.58
N GLY A 186 -10.04 12.00 -7.06
CA GLY A 186 -10.81 10.78 -6.83
C GLY A 186 -10.59 10.10 -5.48
N TYR A 187 -9.84 10.72 -4.57
CA TYR A 187 -9.57 10.19 -3.22
C TYR A 187 -10.46 10.81 -2.13
N GLY A 188 -11.57 11.47 -2.50
CA GLY A 188 -12.48 12.11 -1.55
C GLY A 188 -13.02 11.17 -0.47
N TYR A 189 -13.16 9.88 -0.78
CA TYR A 189 -13.60 8.86 0.18
C TYR A 189 -12.62 8.62 1.35
N LEU A 190 -11.38 9.14 1.28
CA LEU A 190 -10.36 9.06 2.33
C LEU A 190 -10.25 10.35 3.18
N LEU A 191 -11.06 11.38 2.95
CA LEU A 191 -11.01 12.64 3.71
C LEU A 191 -11.24 12.42 5.21
N TYR A 192 -11.99 11.37 5.58
CA TYR A 192 -12.24 10.99 6.98
C TYR A 192 -10.95 10.72 7.79
N LEU A 193 -9.82 10.36 7.14
CA LEU A 193 -8.52 10.16 7.80
C LEU A 193 -8.04 11.44 8.51
N PHE A 194 -8.56 12.58 8.13
CA PHE A 194 -8.17 13.90 8.60
C PHE A 194 -9.24 14.61 9.43
N GLU A 195 -10.39 13.97 9.61
CA GLU A 195 -11.47 14.44 10.48
C GLU A 195 -11.19 13.95 11.91
N LYS A 196 -10.72 14.86 12.77
CA LYS A 196 -10.55 14.64 14.22
C LYS A 196 -11.41 15.62 14.99
#